data_d15b278dc32e43df17319d319882a9f4
#
_entry.id   d15b278dc32e43df17319d319882a9f4
#
_cell.length_a   1.000
_cell.length_b   1.000
_cell.length_c   1.000
_cell.angle_alpha   90.00
_cell.angle_beta   90.00
_cell.angle_gamma   90.00
#
_symmetry.space_group_name_H-M   'P 1'
#
loop_
_entity.id
_entity.type
_entity.pdbx_description
1 polymer ?
#
loop_
_entity_poly.entity_id
_entity_poly.type
_entity_poly.pdbx_seq_one_letter_code
_entity_poly.pdbx_strand_id
1 'polypeptide(L)'
;MKTLIQKVSIALLAFAAMTANAQTSFFEPTDYVGALSSDPAKDWTKDWTNFDPFNTAYAAPTNTTLLDATTEASGRKEIPNNTTLDGVYLLKGVNYVADGSTLVIKPGTIIRAESDVASSNFACLIIDRGGKIIAEGTKAQPIVMTSNKAVGSRARGDWAGLFIAGRAPMNQTQTISGVTVSQRRMEGFDTRTQFDGLGFYGAGTSTGSAMDNSGILKYVRIEFAGLDLNTNQELNSLTMGAVGAGTTID
;
A
#
# COMPACT_ATOMS: atom_id res chain seq x y z
N MET A 1 -0.63 38.37 49.06
CA MET A 1 -1.72 37.82 48.22
C MET A 1 -1.66 38.29 46.76
N LYS A 2 -1.51 39.57 46.45
CA LYS A 2 -1.46 40.06 45.03
C LYS A 2 -0.28 39.49 44.23
N THR A 3 0.92 39.31 44.82
CA THR A 3 2.10 38.79 44.14
C THR A 3 2.04 37.28 43.84
N LEU A 4 1.27 36.52 44.60
CA LEU A 4 1.06 35.08 44.35
C LEU A 4 0.09 34.85 43.19
N ILE A 5 -0.97 35.67 43.14
CA ILE A 5 -1.96 35.61 42.04
C ILE A 5 -1.34 35.98 40.70
N GLN A 6 -0.45 36.99 40.64
CA GLN A 6 0.28 37.33 39.42
C GLN A 6 1.21 36.23 38.94
N LYS A 7 1.93 35.53 39.83
CA LYS A 7 2.82 34.42 39.46
C LYS A 7 2.04 33.21 38.96
N VAL A 8 0.87 32.93 39.52
CA VAL A 8 0.00 31.83 39.09
C VAL A 8 -0.60 32.14 37.71
N SER A 9 -1.04 33.38 37.46
CA SER A 9 -1.59 33.83 36.17
C SER A 9 -0.55 33.77 35.04
N ILE A 10 0.72 34.13 35.31
CA ILE A 10 1.80 34.04 34.31
C ILE A 10 2.14 32.57 34.01
N ALA A 11 2.13 31.70 35.00
CA ALA A 11 2.39 30.28 34.82
C ALA A 11 1.27 29.60 34.00
N LEU A 12 0.01 29.94 34.23
CA LEU A 12 -1.11 29.43 33.44
C LEU A 12 -1.09 29.92 31.98
N LEU A 13 -0.72 31.18 31.73
CA LEU A 13 -0.55 31.72 30.38
C LEU A 13 0.62 31.07 29.63
N ALA A 14 1.73 30.80 30.32
CA ALA A 14 2.86 30.08 29.73
C ALA A 14 2.52 28.62 29.39
N PHE A 15 1.70 27.95 30.21
CA PHE A 15 1.25 26.59 29.95
C PHE A 15 0.25 26.52 28.78
N ALA A 16 -0.65 27.50 28.66
CA ALA A 16 -1.58 27.62 27.54
C ALA A 16 -0.86 27.92 26.21
N ALA A 17 0.23 28.70 26.24
CA ALA A 17 1.06 28.97 25.06
C ALA A 17 1.86 27.75 24.60
N MET A 18 2.31 26.89 25.53
CA MET A 18 3.00 25.64 25.19
C MET A 18 2.07 24.59 24.57
N THR A 19 0.79 24.54 24.98
CA THR A 19 -0.15 23.58 24.41
C THR A 19 -0.64 24.01 23.01
N ALA A 20 -0.69 25.31 22.71
CA ALA A 20 -1.08 25.82 21.40
C ALA A 20 0.00 25.56 20.33
N ASN A 21 1.28 25.53 20.69
CA ASN A 21 2.36 25.25 19.73
C ASN A 21 2.61 23.77 19.45
N ALA A 22 2.12 22.86 20.30
CA ALA A 22 2.31 21.43 20.09
C ALA A 22 1.36 20.84 19.01
N GLN A 23 0.29 21.55 18.68
CA GLN A 23 -0.73 21.07 17.75
C GLN A 23 -0.55 21.59 16.31
N THR A 24 0.22 22.66 16.11
CA THR A 24 0.42 23.27 14.78
C THR A 24 1.45 22.55 13.92
N SER A 25 2.26 21.65 14.48
CA SER A 25 3.27 20.89 13.71
C SER A 25 2.76 19.55 13.17
N PHE A 26 1.57 19.11 13.57
CA PHE A 26 0.99 17.84 13.11
C PHE A 26 0.17 18.00 11.82
N PHE A 27 -0.42 19.15 11.59
CA PHE A 27 -1.20 19.44 10.39
C PHE A 27 -0.45 20.42 9.50
N GLU A 28 -0.31 20.10 8.23
CA GLU A 28 0.12 21.09 7.24
C GLU A 28 -1.00 22.12 7.07
N PRO A 29 -0.72 23.41 7.30
CA PRO A 29 -1.73 24.45 7.09
C PRO A 29 -2.05 24.57 5.61
N THR A 30 -3.31 24.37 5.26
CA THR A 30 -3.82 24.65 3.92
C THR A 30 -4.66 25.93 3.98
N ASP A 31 -4.60 26.72 2.93
CA ASP A 31 -5.38 27.96 2.78
C ASP A 31 -6.65 27.75 1.92
N TYR A 32 -7.03 26.49 1.72
CA TYR A 32 -8.23 26.09 1.00
C TYR A 32 -8.98 24.99 1.77
N VAL A 33 -10.26 24.83 1.46
CA VAL A 33 -11.15 23.83 2.05
C VAL A 33 -11.38 22.69 1.07
N GLY A 34 -11.25 21.46 1.55
CA GLY A 34 -11.45 20.25 0.75
C GLY A 34 -10.13 19.59 0.32
N ALA A 35 -10.25 18.53 -0.46
CA ALA A 35 -9.09 17.72 -0.90
C ALA A 35 -8.31 18.38 -2.05
N LEU A 36 -8.94 19.21 -2.85
CA LEU A 36 -8.36 19.88 -4.01
C LEU A 36 -8.49 21.40 -3.88
N SER A 37 -7.41 22.11 -4.22
CA SER A 37 -7.43 23.56 -4.32
C SER A 37 -8.08 24.00 -5.63
N SER A 38 -8.83 25.10 -5.59
CA SER A 38 -9.28 25.81 -6.80
C SER A 38 -8.14 26.58 -7.49
N ASP A 39 -7.02 26.78 -6.79
CA ASP A 39 -5.81 27.37 -7.37
C ASP A 39 -4.99 26.26 -8.07
N PRO A 40 -4.82 26.32 -9.40
CA PRO A 40 -4.07 25.29 -10.13
C PRO A 40 -2.59 25.18 -9.72
N ALA A 41 -2.02 26.20 -9.08
CA ALA A 41 -0.65 26.15 -8.57
C ALA A 41 -0.53 25.30 -7.29
N LYS A 42 -1.66 25.11 -6.58
CA LYS A 42 -1.76 24.33 -5.34
C LYS A 42 -2.45 22.99 -5.55
N ASP A 43 -2.80 22.65 -6.77
CA ASP A 43 -3.38 21.37 -7.13
C ASP A 43 -2.30 20.28 -7.07
N TRP A 44 -2.31 19.52 -5.96
CA TRP A 44 -1.35 18.44 -5.74
C TRP A 44 -1.54 17.28 -6.71
N THR A 45 -2.70 17.15 -7.36
CA THR A 45 -2.99 16.07 -8.32
C THR A 45 -2.43 16.35 -9.70
N LYS A 46 -2.09 17.62 -9.97
CA LYS A 46 -1.66 18.07 -11.28
C LYS A 46 -0.38 17.36 -11.74
N ASP A 47 -0.37 17.01 -13.02
CA ASP A 47 0.75 16.45 -13.78
C ASP A 47 1.15 15.00 -13.43
N TRP A 48 0.49 14.34 -12.47
CA TRP A 48 0.79 12.94 -12.16
C TRP A 48 -0.44 12.03 -12.03
N THR A 49 -1.59 12.56 -11.64
CA THR A 49 -2.83 11.77 -11.56
C THR A 49 -3.46 11.58 -12.94
N ASN A 50 -4.39 10.62 -13.02
CA ASN A 50 -5.18 10.38 -14.21
C ASN A 50 -6.65 10.19 -13.80
N PHE A 51 -7.51 11.12 -14.19
CA PHE A 51 -8.94 11.07 -13.90
C PHE A 51 -9.76 10.33 -14.96
N ASP A 52 -9.12 9.88 -16.05
CA ASP A 52 -9.75 9.05 -17.09
C ASP A 52 -8.86 7.86 -17.47
N PRO A 53 -8.54 6.95 -16.50
CA PRO A 53 -7.75 5.77 -16.78
C PRO A 53 -8.50 4.77 -17.71
N PHE A 54 -9.82 4.83 -17.76
CA PHE A 54 -10.68 4.00 -18.61
C PHE A 54 -10.33 4.17 -20.10
N ASN A 55 -10.11 5.42 -20.54
CA ASN A 55 -9.80 5.76 -21.93
C ASN A 55 -8.29 5.94 -22.18
N THR A 56 -7.44 5.78 -21.17
CA THR A 56 -6.00 5.96 -21.30
C THR A 56 -5.34 4.77 -21.99
N ALA A 57 -4.58 5.03 -23.05
CA ALA A 57 -3.75 4.01 -23.70
C ALA A 57 -2.43 3.85 -22.94
N TYR A 58 -2.17 2.66 -22.40
CA TYR A 58 -0.89 2.28 -21.82
C TYR A 58 -0.10 1.39 -22.78
N ALA A 59 1.23 1.50 -22.78
CA ALA A 59 2.09 0.64 -23.57
C ALA A 59 1.85 -0.85 -23.25
N ALA A 60 2.00 -1.71 -24.26
CA ALA A 60 1.88 -3.15 -24.06
C ALA A 60 3.03 -3.69 -23.19
N PRO A 61 2.79 -4.74 -22.37
CA PRO A 61 3.85 -5.37 -21.60
C PRO A 61 4.94 -5.93 -22.51
N THR A 62 6.18 -5.59 -22.19
CA THR A 62 7.38 -6.17 -22.82
C THR A 62 8.02 -7.25 -21.97
N ASN A 63 7.69 -7.29 -20.67
CA ASN A 63 8.13 -8.29 -19.72
C ASN A 63 6.91 -9.09 -19.23
N THR A 64 6.76 -10.33 -19.72
CA THR A 64 5.57 -11.16 -19.50
C THR A 64 5.80 -12.38 -18.62
N THR A 65 7.03 -12.63 -18.16
CA THR A 65 7.39 -13.86 -17.44
C THR A 65 7.82 -13.60 -15.99
N LEU A 66 8.42 -12.45 -15.69
CA LEU A 66 8.98 -12.18 -14.37
C LEU A 66 7.90 -12.18 -13.28
N LEU A 67 6.74 -11.57 -13.56
CA LEU A 67 5.60 -11.47 -12.64
C LEU A 67 4.44 -12.39 -13.06
N ASP A 68 4.73 -13.51 -13.70
CA ASP A 68 3.72 -14.51 -14.06
C ASP A 68 3.82 -15.73 -13.12
N ALA A 69 2.92 -15.77 -12.14
CA ALA A 69 2.80 -16.87 -11.19
C ALA A 69 1.91 -18.02 -11.72
N THR A 70 1.24 -17.84 -12.86
CA THR A 70 0.36 -18.88 -13.42
C THR A 70 1.13 -20.07 -13.97
N THR A 71 2.44 -19.91 -14.18
CA THR A 71 3.35 -20.99 -14.55
C THR A 71 3.80 -21.86 -13.37
N GLU A 72 3.56 -21.42 -12.14
CA GLU A 72 3.90 -22.14 -10.93
C GLU A 72 2.75 -23.08 -10.51
N ALA A 73 3.07 -24.30 -10.14
CA ALA A 73 2.07 -25.28 -9.72
C ALA A 73 1.24 -24.83 -8.49
N SER A 74 1.82 -23.98 -7.65
CA SER A 74 1.14 -23.37 -6.49
C SER A 74 0.26 -22.17 -6.84
N GLY A 75 0.33 -21.66 -8.08
CA GLY A 75 -0.34 -20.40 -8.50
C GLY A 75 0.24 -19.16 -7.84
N ARG A 76 1.40 -19.26 -7.18
CA ARG A 76 2.11 -18.14 -6.53
C ARG A 76 3.60 -18.19 -6.82
N LYS A 77 4.21 -17.01 -6.91
CA LYS A 77 5.61 -16.84 -7.29
C LYS A 77 6.31 -15.85 -6.35
N GLU A 78 7.42 -16.28 -5.81
CA GLU A 78 8.32 -15.39 -5.09
C GLU A 78 9.10 -14.54 -6.08
N ILE A 79 9.08 -13.23 -5.85
CA ILE A 79 9.90 -12.28 -6.60
C ILE A 79 11.32 -12.33 -6.01
N PRO A 80 12.36 -12.59 -6.83
CA PRO A 80 13.72 -12.67 -6.33
C PRO A 80 14.14 -11.39 -5.59
N ASN A 81 14.91 -11.55 -4.51
CA ASN A 81 15.43 -10.41 -3.75
C ASN A 81 16.22 -9.45 -4.64
N ASN A 82 16.08 -8.15 -4.37
CA ASN A 82 16.70 -7.06 -5.14
C ASN A 82 16.26 -6.99 -6.62
N THR A 83 15.09 -7.55 -6.95
CA THR A 83 14.50 -7.35 -8.27
C THR A 83 14.20 -5.88 -8.50
N THR A 84 14.61 -5.38 -9.67
CA THR A 84 14.30 -4.02 -10.12
C THR A 84 13.40 -4.07 -11.35
N LEU A 85 12.25 -3.42 -11.28
CA LEU A 85 11.34 -3.24 -12.40
C LEU A 85 11.61 -1.88 -13.07
N ASP A 86 11.83 -1.91 -14.40
CA ASP A 86 12.03 -0.74 -15.24
C ASP A 86 11.41 -1.03 -16.60
N GLY A 87 10.32 -0.36 -16.97
CA GLY A 87 9.56 -0.61 -18.18
C GLY A 87 8.13 -1.11 -17.95
N VAL A 88 7.61 -1.96 -18.83
CA VAL A 88 6.21 -2.42 -18.79
C VAL A 88 6.14 -3.92 -18.53
N TYR A 89 5.46 -4.29 -17.46
CA TYR A 89 5.36 -5.66 -16.96
C TYR A 89 3.92 -6.17 -17.02
N LEU A 90 3.76 -7.48 -17.27
CA LEU A 90 2.51 -8.20 -17.09
C LEU A 90 2.52 -8.93 -15.75
N LEU A 91 1.54 -8.65 -14.90
CA LEU A 91 1.33 -9.30 -13.60
C LEU A 91 0.19 -10.32 -13.72
N LYS A 92 0.49 -11.60 -13.45
CA LYS A 92 -0.49 -12.68 -13.41
C LYS A 92 -0.33 -13.53 -12.15
N GLY A 93 -1.45 -13.95 -11.58
CA GLY A 93 -1.47 -14.77 -10.36
C GLY A 93 -0.89 -14.04 -9.15
N VAL A 94 -0.59 -14.79 -8.10
CA VAL A 94 -0.11 -14.25 -6.81
C VAL A 94 1.41 -14.10 -6.84
N ASN A 95 1.90 -12.87 -6.89
CA ASN A 95 3.33 -12.57 -6.81
C ASN A 95 3.64 -11.94 -5.45
N TYR A 96 4.72 -12.36 -4.80
CA TYR A 96 5.06 -11.86 -3.47
C TYR A 96 6.54 -11.59 -3.28
N VAL A 97 6.82 -10.60 -2.43
CA VAL A 97 8.15 -10.24 -1.93
C VAL A 97 8.27 -10.82 -0.53
N ALA A 98 9.18 -11.78 -0.35
CA ALA A 98 9.34 -12.51 0.90
C ALA A 98 10.03 -11.66 2.00
N ASP A 99 10.01 -12.18 3.22
CA ASP A 99 10.76 -11.64 4.37
C ASP A 99 12.24 -11.45 4.01
N GLY A 100 12.78 -10.27 4.34
CA GLY A 100 14.17 -9.89 4.04
C GLY A 100 14.43 -9.51 2.59
N SER A 101 13.44 -9.64 1.70
CA SER A 101 13.58 -9.29 0.28
C SER A 101 13.09 -7.88 -0.02
N THR A 102 13.63 -7.29 -1.08
CA THR A 102 13.27 -5.94 -1.55
C THR A 102 12.92 -5.97 -3.04
N LEU A 103 11.79 -5.38 -3.39
CA LEU A 103 11.38 -5.06 -4.76
C LEU A 103 11.57 -3.57 -5.01
N VAL A 104 12.30 -3.21 -6.06
CA VAL A 104 12.47 -1.82 -6.49
C VAL A 104 11.67 -1.60 -7.78
N ILE A 105 10.85 -0.56 -7.80
CA ILE A 105 10.07 -0.16 -8.97
C ILE A 105 10.47 1.26 -9.35
N LYS A 106 11.08 1.41 -10.54
CA LYS A 106 11.59 2.70 -11.00
C LYS A 106 10.49 3.64 -11.47
N PRO A 107 10.74 4.97 -11.46
CA PRO A 107 9.85 5.96 -12.05
C PRO A 107 9.44 5.60 -13.49
N GLY A 108 8.16 5.78 -13.82
CA GLY A 108 7.62 5.50 -15.15
C GLY A 108 7.32 4.02 -15.43
N THR A 109 7.60 3.12 -14.50
CA THR A 109 7.24 1.71 -14.63
C THR A 109 5.72 1.53 -14.67
N ILE A 110 5.26 0.67 -15.57
CA ILE A 110 3.85 0.28 -15.70
C ILE A 110 3.72 -1.22 -15.42
N ILE A 111 2.87 -1.58 -14.48
CA ILE A 111 2.49 -2.97 -14.20
C ILE A 111 1.04 -3.15 -14.66
N ARG A 112 0.84 -3.97 -15.68
CA ARG A 112 -0.48 -4.29 -16.22
C ARG A 112 -0.91 -5.65 -15.69
N ALA A 113 -1.97 -5.68 -14.91
CA ALA A 113 -2.44 -6.87 -14.21
C ALA A 113 -3.56 -7.57 -14.98
N GLU A 114 -3.52 -8.90 -15.01
CA GLU A 114 -4.49 -9.75 -15.68
C GLU A 114 -4.93 -10.87 -14.75
N SER A 115 -6.17 -10.81 -14.29
CA SER A 115 -6.80 -11.88 -13.53
C SER A 115 -7.69 -12.72 -14.42
N ASP A 116 -7.69 -14.02 -14.19
CA ASP A 116 -8.71 -14.94 -14.68
C ASP A 116 -9.49 -15.48 -13.47
N VAL A 117 -10.60 -14.80 -13.17
CA VAL A 117 -11.45 -15.11 -12.01
C VAL A 117 -12.08 -16.50 -12.16
N ALA A 118 -12.40 -16.93 -13.38
CA ALA A 118 -13.00 -18.24 -13.64
C ALA A 118 -12.05 -19.39 -13.28
N SER A 119 -10.73 -19.19 -13.50
CA SER A 119 -9.69 -20.15 -13.14
C SER A 119 -9.12 -19.91 -11.73
N SER A 120 -9.71 -19.01 -10.95
CA SER A 120 -9.20 -18.58 -9.65
C SER A 120 -7.78 -18.00 -9.68
N ASN A 121 -7.34 -17.49 -10.82
CA ASN A 121 -6.07 -16.81 -11.00
C ASN A 121 -6.23 -15.31 -10.75
N PHE A 122 -5.98 -14.89 -9.53
CA PHE A 122 -6.08 -13.48 -9.12
C PHE A 122 -4.71 -12.82 -9.23
N ALA A 123 -4.57 -11.86 -10.15
CA ALA A 123 -3.36 -11.06 -10.20
C ALA A 123 -3.28 -10.17 -8.95
N CYS A 124 -2.24 -10.33 -8.15
CA CYS A 124 -1.94 -9.45 -7.02
C CYS A 124 -0.44 -9.37 -6.75
N LEU A 125 -0.04 -8.28 -6.11
CA LEU A 125 1.31 -8.08 -5.61
C LEU A 125 1.28 -7.98 -4.10
N ILE A 126 2.02 -8.85 -3.42
CA ILE A 126 2.07 -8.93 -1.96
C ILE A 126 3.48 -8.58 -1.50
N ILE A 127 3.60 -7.59 -0.64
CA ILE A 127 4.79 -7.37 0.16
C ILE A 127 4.53 -8.07 1.48
N ASP A 128 5.08 -9.26 1.61
CA ASP A 128 4.83 -10.08 2.78
C ASP A 128 5.61 -9.53 3.99
N ARG A 129 5.23 -9.99 5.17
CA ARG A 129 5.74 -9.48 6.45
C ARG A 129 7.27 -9.53 6.53
N GLY A 130 7.90 -8.34 6.55
CA GLY A 130 9.35 -8.17 6.52
C GLY A 130 9.95 -8.01 5.13
N GLY A 131 9.16 -8.16 4.07
CA GLY A 131 9.51 -7.72 2.72
C GLY A 131 9.43 -6.20 2.59
N LYS A 132 10.01 -5.65 1.51
CA LYS A 132 10.00 -4.22 1.21
C LYS A 132 9.68 -3.92 -0.24
N ILE A 133 8.97 -2.81 -0.46
CA ILE A 133 8.76 -2.22 -1.77
C ILE A 133 9.36 -0.81 -1.79
N ILE A 134 10.16 -0.51 -2.80
CA ILE A 134 10.69 0.82 -3.08
C ILE A 134 10.11 1.27 -4.41
N ALA A 135 8.99 1.96 -4.36
CA ALA A 135 8.24 2.45 -5.52
C ALA A 135 8.20 3.97 -5.48
N GLU A 136 9.32 4.60 -5.86
CA GLU A 136 9.48 6.05 -5.87
C GLU A 136 9.32 6.58 -7.29
N GLY A 137 8.08 6.85 -7.69
CA GLY A 137 7.78 7.60 -8.90
C GLY A 137 8.08 9.08 -8.76
N THR A 138 7.82 9.82 -9.83
CA THR A 138 7.87 11.29 -9.86
C THR A 138 6.61 11.84 -10.51
N LYS A 139 6.34 13.13 -10.37
CA LYS A 139 5.21 13.77 -11.09
C LYS A 139 5.29 13.51 -12.60
N ALA A 140 6.47 13.65 -13.20
CA ALA A 140 6.67 13.46 -14.63
C ALA A 140 6.66 11.97 -15.04
N GLN A 141 6.99 11.07 -14.12
CA GLN A 141 7.09 9.62 -14.35
C GLN A 141 6.45 8.85 -13.19
N PRO A 142 5.13 8.94 -13.00
CA PRO A 142 4.44 8.16 -11.98
C PRO A 142 4.57 6.67 -12.28
N ILE A 143 4.57 5.87 -11.23
CA ILE A 143 4.43 4.41 -11.35
C ILE A 143 2.95 4.09 -11.50
N VAL A 144 2.61 3.21 -12.44
CA VAL A 144 1.22 2.86 -12.73
C VAL A 144 1.00 1.36 -12.57
N MET A 145 0.07 0.96 -11.70
CA MET A 145 -0.41 -0.40 -11.56
C MET A 145 -1.86 -0.42 -12.06
N THR A 146 -2.14 -1.10 -13.17
CA THR A 146 -3.42 -0.96 -13.88
C THR A 146 -3.87 -2.28 -14.51
N SER A 147 -5.10 -2.31 -15.05
CA SER A 147 -5.67 -3.44 -15.77
C SER A 147 -4.98 -3.69 -17.12
N ASN A 148 -4.77 -4.98 -17.47
CA ASN A 148 -4.31 -5.38 -18.80
C ASN A 148 -5.40 -5.37 -19.87
N LYS A 149 -6.65 -5.16 -19.52
CA LYS A 149 -7.74 -5.07 -20.50
C LYS A 149 -7.56 -3.90 -21.45
N ALA A 150 -8.22 -4.00 -22.59
CA ALA A 150 -8.22 -2.96 -23.62
C ALA A 150 -8.81 -1.64 -23.11
N VAL A 151 -8.44 -0.55 -23.75
CA VAL A 151 -9.08 0.76 -23.57
C VAL A 151 -10.59 0.61 -23.73
N GLY A 152 -11.37 1.23 -22.83
CA GLY A 152 -12.83 1.15 -22.86
C GLY A 152 -13.43 -0.17 -22.34
N SER A 153 -12.60 -1.12 -21.86
CA SER A 153 -13.07 -2.41 -21.32
C SER A 153 -12.62 -2.68 -19.87
N ARG A 154 -11.95 -1.73 -19.26
CA ARG A 154 -11.43 -1.84 -17.88
C ARG A 154 -12.55 -1.59 -16.88
N ALA A 155 -12.50 -2.27 -15.74
CA ALA A 155 -13.47 -2.11 -14.67
C ALA A 155 -12.83 -2.35 -13.30
N ARG A 156 -13.49 -1.88 -12.23
CA ARG A 156 -13.21 -2.29 -10.86
C ARG A 156 -13.15 -3.82 -10.79
N GLY A 157 -12.18 -4.37 -10.07
CA GLY A 157 -12.03 -5.81 -9.89
C GLY A 157 -11.31 -6.52 -11.03
N ASP A 158 -10.71 -5.81 -11.97
CA ASP A 158 -9.89 -6.45 -13.02
C ASP A 158 -8.66 -7.15 -12.46
N TRP A 159 -8.23 -6.78 -11.26
CA TRP A 159 -7.18 -7.44 -10.50
C TRP A 159 -7.36 -7.20 -9.00
N ALA A 160 -6.63 -7.95 -8.16
CA ALA A 160 -6.85 -7.91 -6.73
C ALA A 160 -6.32 -6.61 -6.09
N GLY A 161 -5.04 -6.29 -6.32
CA GLY A 161 -4.44 -5.09 -5.74
C GLY A 161 -3.02 -5.30 -5.22
N LEU A 162 -2.54 -4.30 -4.49
CA LEU A 162 -1.27 -4.28 -3.76
C LEU A 162 -1.53 -4.48 -2.27
N PHE A 163 -0.84 -5.45 -1.66
CA PHE A 163 -0.95 -5.78 -0.24
C PHE A 163 0.40 -5.61 0.44
N ILE A 164 0.42 -4.90 1.57
CA ILE A 164 1.65 -4.65 2.33
C ILE A 164 1.44 -5.11 3.77
N ALA A 165 2.18 -6.14 4.19
CA ALA A 165 2.12 -6.71 5.52
C ALA A 165 3.34 -6.28 6.34
N GLY A 166 3.13 -5.43 7.33
CA GLY A 166 4.16 -4.95 8.26
C GLY A 166 4.24 -5.77 9.55
N ARG A 167 5.22 -5.42 10.37
CA ARG A 167 5.50 -6.01 11.70
C ARG A 167 5.23 -5.06 12.86
N ALA A 168 4.55 -3.95 12.63
CA ALA A 168 4.22 -3.05 13.72
C ALA A 168 3.29 -3.72 14.73
N PRO A 169 3.34 -3.32 16.01
CA PRO A 169 2.42 -3.83 17.02
C PRO A 169 0.98 -3.42 16.69
N MET A 170 0.04 -4.30 17.03
CA MET A 170 -1.39 -4.07 16.85
C MET A 170 -2.09 -4.05 18.21
N ASN A 171 -3.28 -3.44 18.24
CA ASN A 171 -4.16 -3.43 19.42
C ASN A 171 -4.97 -4.73 19.60
N GLN A 172 -4.81 -5.70 18.68
CA GLN A 172 -5.52 -6.98 18.73
C GLN A 172 -4.52 -8.14 18.79
N THR A 173 -4.91 -9.16 19.55
CA THR A 173 -4.18 -10.42 19.64
C THR A 173 -5.10 -11.58 19.28
N GLN A 174 -4.51 -12.72 18.96
CA GLN A 174 -5.21 -14.00 18.82
C GLN A 174 -4.39 -15.11 19.47
N THR A 175 -5.03 -16.20 19.84
CA THR A 175 -4.34 -17.38 20.37
C THR A 175 -4.22 -18.44 19.26
N ILE A 176 -2.99 -18.83 18.94
CA ILE A 176 -2.69 -19.90 17.97
C ILE A 176 -1.92 -20.98 18.73
N SER A 177 -2.47 -22.20 18.75
CA SER A 177 -1.85 -23.36 19.45
C SER A 177 -1.44 -23.04 20.89
N GLY A 178 -2.27 -22.30 21.62
CA GLY A 178 -2.02 -21.92 23.02
C GLY A 178 -1.10 -20.72 23.22
N VAL A 179 -0.54 -20.14 22.14
CA VAL A 179 0.34 -18.97 22.20
C VAL A 179 -0.44 -17.72 21.79
N THR A 180 -0.42 -16.67 22.62
CA THR A 180 -0.98 -15.37 22.25
C THR A 180 -0.05 -14.65 21.32
N VAL A 181 -0.55 -14.26 20.14
CA VAL A 181 0.22 -13.58 19.09
C VAL A 181 -0.49 -12.28 18.68
N SER A 182 0.30 -11.24 18.42
CA SER A 182 -0.17 -9.99 17.82
C SER A 182 -0.11 -10.12 16.30
N GLN A 183 -1.05 -10.87 15.73
CA GLN A 183 -1.07 -11.20 14.31
C GLN A 183 -2.50 -11.29 13.79
N ARG A 184 -2.70 -10.85 12.54
CA ARG A 184 -3.92 -11.08 11.76
C ARG A 184 -3.52 -11.49 10.34
N ARG A 185 -4.48 -12.00 9.60
CA ARG A 185 -4.34 -12.27 8.17
C ARG A 185 -5.20 -11.28 7.38
N MET A 186 -4.77 -10.91 6.21
CA MET A 186 -5.54 -10.05 5.31
C MET A 186 -6.85 -10.72 4.91
N GLU A 187 -7.88 -9.94 4.73
CA GLU A 187 -9.21 -10.39 4.36
C GLU A 187 -9.15 -11.22 3.08
N GLY A 188 -9.92 -12.32 3.04
CA GLY A 188 -10.02 -13.20 1.89
C GLY A 188 -8.82 -14.13 1.64
N PHE A 189 -7.68 -13.94 2.31
CA PHE A 189 -6.48 -14.75 2.07
C PHE A 189 -6.58 -16.18 2.65
N ASP A 190 -7.48 -16.42 3.57
CA ASP A 190 -7.75 -17.76 4.15
C ASP A 190 -8.66 -18.63 3.26
N THR A 191 -9.22 -18.08 2.20
CA THR A 191 -10.19 -18.75 1.35
C THR A 191 -9.61 -19.41 0.11
N ARG A 192 -8.31 -19.21 -0.17
CA ARG A 192 -7.64 -19.68 -1.37
C ARG A 192 -6.25 -20.21 -1.08
N THR A 193 -5.90 -21.36 -1.66
CA THR A 193 -4.60 -22.01 -1.47
C THR A 193 -3.42 -21.22 -2.03
N GLN A 194 -3.66 -20.38 -3.05
CA GLN A 194 -2.61 -19.50 -3.60
C GLN A 194 -2.08 -18.50 -2.58
N PHE A 195 -2.86 -18.20 -1.53
CA PHE A 195 -2.44 -17.30 -0.46
C PHE A 195 -1.87 -18.04 0.76
N ASP A 196 -1.78 -19.38 0.76
CA ASP A 196 -1.32 -20.13 1.92
C ASP A 196 0.05 -19.64 2.42
N GLY A 197 0.10 -19.32 3.72
CA GLY A 197 1.30 -18.77 4.35
C GLY A 197 1.55 -17.28 4.11
N LEU A 198 0.79 -16.61 3.24
CA LEU A 198 0.95 -15.19 2.91
C LEU A 198 -0.08 -14.28 3.60
N GLY A 199 0.22 -12.99 3.61
CA GLY A 199 -0.69 -11.94 4.05
C GLY A 199 -0.91 -11.85 5.57
N PHE A 200 -0.06 -12.49 6.36
CA PHE A 200 -0.04 -12.28 7.81
C PHE A 200 0.67 -10.97 8.14
N TYR A 201 0.06 -10.15 8.98
CA TYR A 201 0.61 -8.87 9.43
C TYR A 201 0.60 -8.76 10.95
N GLY A 202 1.42 -7.85 11.49
CA GLY A 202 1.62 -7.66 12.92
C GLY A 202 2.89 -8.31 13.45
N ALA A 203 3.16 -8.09 14.73
CA ALA A 203 4.39 -8.48 15.40
C ALA A 203 4.58 -10.01 15.54
N GLY A 204 3.53 -10.81 15.37
CA GLY A 204 3.58 -12.24 15.62
C GLY A 204 3.78 -12.53 17.11
N THR A 205 4.79 -13.35 17.42
CA THR A 205 5.21 -13.65 18.80
C THR A 205 6.19 -12.64 19.38
N SER A 206 6.69 -11.70 18.58
CA SER A 206 7.59 -10.62 19.02
C SER A 206 6.81 -9.42 19.53
N THR A 207 7.51 -8.45 20.10
CA THR A 207 6.92 -7.15 20.50
C THR A 207 6.62 -6.25 19.31
N GLY A 208 7.20 -6.54 18.14
CA GLY A 208 7.14 -5.69 16.96
C GLY A 208 7.90 -4.37 17.12
N SER A 209 7.85 -3.54 16.10
CA SER A 209 8.39 -2.19 16.11
C SER A 209 7.40 -1.21 15.54
N ALA A 210 7.07 -0.16 16.29
CA ALA A 210 6.25 0.94 15.75
C ALA A 210 6.95 1.63 14.56
N MET A 211 8.27 1.50 14.44
CA MET A 211 9.09 2.00 13.33
C MET A 211 9.33 0.94 12.24
N ASP A 212 8.52 -0.12 12.19
CA ASP A 212 8.60 -1.09 11.10
C ASP A 212 8.55 -0.39 9.74
N ASN A 213 9.34 -0.90 8.79
CA ASN A 213 9.54 -0.26 7.50
C ASN A 213 9.31 -1.27 6.38
N SER A 214 8.17 -1.16 5.74
CA SER A 214 7.79 -1.96 4.56
C SER A 214 8.17 -1.28 3.24
N GLY A 215 8.82 -0.12 3.28
CA GLY A 215 9.35 0.57 2.10
C GLY A 215 8.73 1.94 1.83
N ILE A 216 8.61 2.27 0.55
CA ILE A 216 8.18 3.60 0.08
C ILE A 216 7.20 3.44 -1.08
N LEU A 217 6.06 4.14 -1.01
CA LEU A 217 5.19 4.40 -2.16
C LEU A 217 5.12 5.90 -2.40
N LYS A 218 5.59 6.36 -3.55
CA LYS A 218 5.58 7.77 -3.92
C LYS A 218 5.18 7.92 -5.38
N TYR A 219 4.21 8.80 -5.68
CA TYR A 219 3.64 8.97 -7.01
C TYR A 219 3.26 7.63 -7.67
N VAL A 220 2.51 6.81 -6.96
CA VAL A 220 2.02 5.51 -7.43
C VAL A 220 0.53 5.61 -7.70
N ARG A 221 0.10 5.21 -8.89
CA ARG A 221 -1.33 5.08 -9.26
C ARG A 221 -1.71 3.62 -9.25
N ILE A 222 -2.81 3.29 -8.57
CA ILE A 222 -3.42 1.96 -8.56
C ILE A 222 -4.81 2.09 -9.16
N GLU A 223 -5.03 1.44 -10.30
CA GLU A 223 -6.21 1.61 -11.13
C GLU A 223 -6.90 0.25 -11.36
N PHE A 224 -8.25 0.23 -11.30
CA PHE A 224 -9.09 -0.94 -11.59
C PHE A 224 -8.86 -2.17 -10.70
N ALA A 225 -8.23 -2.00 -9.56
CA ALA A 225 -8.06 -3.03 -8.56
C ALA A 225 -9.31 -3.15 -7.66
N GLY A 226 -9.27 -4.09 -6.71
CA GLY A 226 -10.35 -4.30 -5.75
C GLY A 226 -11.32 -5.39 -6.19
N LEU A 227 -10.93 -6.66 -5.95
CA LEU A 227 -11.66 -7.84 -6.40
C LEU A 227 -12.53 -8.41 -5.29
N ASP A 228 -13.78 -8.70 -5.61
CA ASP A 228 -14.70 -9.45 -4.74
C ASP A 228 -14.37 -10.95 -4.86
N LEU A 229 -13.90 -11.58 -3.79
CA LEU A 229 -13.59 -13.01 -3.77
C LEU A 229 -14.82 -13.89 -3.50
N ASN A 230 -15.66 -13.44 -2.57
CA ASN A 230 -16.91 -14.07 -2.16
C ASN A 230 -17.83 -12.99 -1.58
N THR A 231 -19.06 -13.37 -1.22
CA THR A 231 -19.96 -12.47 -0.47
C THR A 231 -19.30 -12.02 0.85
N ASN A 232 -19.17 -10.72 1.04
CA ASN A 232 -18.52 -10.07 2.18
C ASN A 232 -17.02 -10.40 2.35
N GLN A 233 -16.32 -10.64 1.26
CA GLN A 233 -14.86 -10.83 1.25
C GLN A 233 -14.27 -10.12 0.02
N GLU A 234 -13.84 -8.90 0.23
CA GLU A 234 -13.31 -8.04 -0.82
C GLU A 234 -11.79 -7.82 -0.62
N LEU A 235 -11.08 -7.85 -1.74
CA LEU A 235 -9.69 -7.39 -1.80
C LEU A 235 -9.69 -5.91 -2.21
N ASN A 236 -9.10 -5.06 -1.39
CA ASN A 236 -9.02 -3.63 -1.69
C ASN A 236 -7.83 -3.32 -2.60
N SER A 237 -7.90 -2.20 -3.32
CA SER A 237 -6.85 -1.79 -4.26
C SER A 237 -5.47 -1.65 -3.59
N LEU A 238 -5.44 -1.08 -2.39
CA LEU A 238 -4.27 -1.04 -1.50
C LEU A 238 -4.70 -1.46 -0.11
N THR A 239 -4.08 -2.52 0.40
CA THR A 239 -4.29 -2.98 1.77
C THR A 239 -2.98 -2.91 2.54
N MET A 240 -2.98 -2.21 3.66
CA MET A 240 -1.83 -2.11 4.55
C MET A 240 -2.18 -2.68 5.92
N GLY A 241 -1.53 -3.77 6.31
CA GLY A 241 -1.72 -4.42 7.61
C GLY A 241 -0.51 -4.22 8.50
N ALA A 242 -0.67 -3.59 9.68
CA ALA A 242 0.38 -3.35 10.67
C ALA A 242 1.68 -2.75 10.07
N VAL A 243 1.53 -1.84 9.13
CA VAL A 243 2.64 -1.07 8.54
C VAL A 243 3.09 -0.02 9.56
N GLY A 244 4.37 0.03 9.85
CA GLY A 244 4.92 0.94 10.86
C GLY A 244 5.31 2.31 10.32
N ALA A 245 5.61 3.25 11.23
CA ALA A 245 5.95 4.63 10.91
C ALA A 245 7.26 4.81 10.14
N GLY A 246 8.05 3.76 9.98
CA GLY A 246 9.22 3.76 9.09
C GLY A 246 8.86 3.61 7.61
N THR A 247 7.61 3.29 7.26
CA THR A 247 7.12 3.20 5.89
C THR A 247 6.63 4.56 5.41
N THR A 248 6.96 4.92 4.17
CA THR A 248 6.58 6.21 3.57
C THR A 248 5.48 6.00 2.52
N ILE A 249 4.43 6.80 2.62
CA ILE A 249 3.38 6.93 1.59
C ILE A 249 3.26 8.44 1.27
N ASP A 250 3.57 8.86 0.02
CA ASP A 250 3.68 10.27 -0.37
C ASP A 250 3.14 10.51 -1.81
#